data_d8d1629666e4852b8dbd57d38f367294
#
_entry.id   d8d1629666e4852b8dbd57d38f367294
#
_cell.length_a   1.000
_cell.length_b   1.000
_cell.length_c   1.000
_cell.angle_alpha   90.00
_cell.angle_beta   90.00
_cell.angle_gamma   90.00
#
_symmetry.space_group_name_H-M   'P 1'
#
loop_
_entity.id
_entity.type
_entity.pdbx_description
1 polymer ?
#
loop_
_entity_poly.entity_id
_entity_poly.type
_entity_poly.pdbx_seq_one_letter_code
_entity_poly.pdbx_strand_id
1 'polypeptide(L)'
;MLAVFEKSERIRHIGHLDIQRSVQRGLRRSGLPVAYSQGFNPHILINFASALSTGACGKREIMDVTMAEDTDANEFLTRMNKAMPPEMQLSEARAVDNKHPSLMGMVRAAVYDLTFRNAEQGEKLVAAIPEMMSKEQVTAIRKTKTKLSEVDIKPLILQISGEGNHIRATLILNERESCKPQMLLDALKEQAGITEEVRILVTREGLLGEDENGVLTPLERL
;
A
#
# COMPACT_ATOMS: atom_id res chain seq x y z
N MET A 1 -1.09 -17.99 7.43
CA MET A 1 -0.31 -17.04 8.27
C MET A 1 -0.40 -15.67 7.64
N LEU A 2 -1.06 -14.72 8.29
CA LEU A 2 -1.09 -13.31 7.89
C LEU A 2 0.16 -12.64 8.46
N ALA A 3 0.84 -11.81 7.67
CA ALA A 3 2.04 -11.10 8.10
C ALA A 3 2.06 -9.67 7.58
N VAL A 4 2.58 -8.77 8.43
CA VAL A 4 2.81 -7.36 8.12
C VAL A 4 4.29 -7.13 7.93
N PHE A 5 4.68 -6.47 6.83
CA PHE A 5 6.07 -6.21 6.49
C PHE A 5 6.28 -4.78 6.01
N GLU A 6 7.52 -4.31 6.09
CA GLU A 6 7.94 -3.01 5.57
C GLU A 6 8.55 -3.15 4.17
N LYS A 7 8.31 -2.16 3.32
CA LYS A 7 9.12 -1.85 2.15
C LYS A 7 9.78 -0.49 2.37
N SER A 8 11.04 -0.50 2.82
CA SER A 8 11.75 0.72 3.22
C SER A 8 12.07 1.64 2.04
N GLU A 9 12.45 2.89 2.33
CA GLU A 9 12.81 3.88 1.31
C GLU A 9 13.98 3.41 0.43
N ARG A 10 14.94 2.68 0.98
CA ARG A 10 16.12 2.19 0.23
C ARG A 10 15.77 1.31 -0.95
N ILE A 11 14.65 0.57 -0.85
CA ILE A 11 14.17 -0.33 -1.89
C ILE A 11 12.89 0.16 -2.58
N ARG A 12 12.51 1.44 -2.43
CA ARG A 12 11.26 1.97 -3.00
C ARG A 12 11.11 1.77 -4.50
N HIS A 13 12.22 1.73 -5.23
CA HIS A 13 12.23 1.54 -6.69
C HIS A 13 12.10 0.08 -7.15
N ILE A 14 12.09 -0.88 -6.21
CA ILE A 14 11.84 -2.28 -6.52
C ILE A 14 10.36 -2.48 -6.81
N GLY A 15 10.05 -3.12 -7.94
CA GLY A 15 8.68 -3.39 -8.38
C GLY A 15 8.01 -4.50 -7.56
N HIS A 16 6.67 -4.56 -7.59
CA HIS A 16 5.88 -5.52 -6.82
C HIS A 16 6.27 -6.99 -7.10
N LEU A 17 6.52 -7.35 -8.35
CA LEU A 17 6.93 -8.72 -8.71
C LEU A 17 8.28 -9.11 -8.09
N ASP A 18 9.21 -8.17 -7.95
CA ASP A 18 10.50 -8.44 -7.35
C ASP A 18 10.42 -8.50 -5.82
N ILE A 19 9.51 -7.72 -5.20
CA ILE A 19 9.14 -7.87 -3.79
C ILE A 19 8.58 -9.29 -3.56
N GLN A 20 7.63 -9.73 -4.37
CA GLN A 20 7.06 -11.07 -4.31
C GLN A 20 8.15 -12.16 -4.43
N ARG A 21 9.05 -12.04 -5.40
CA ARG A 21 10.18 -12.96 -5.57
C ARG A 21 11.11 -12.96 -4.35
N SER A 22 11.35 -11.78 -3.76
CA SER A 22 12.20 -11.64 -2.57
C SER A 22 11.57 -12.34 -1.36
N VAL A 23 10.25 -12.18 -1.15
CA VAL A 23 9.50 -12.88 -0.10
C VAL A 23 9.52 -14.39 -0.32
N GLN A 24 9.28 -14.87 -1.54
CA GLN A 24 9.34 -16.31 -1.86
C GLN A 24 10.74 -16.91 -1.59
N ARG A 25 11.80 -16.17 -1.91
CA ARG A 25 13.18 -16.59 -1.58
C ARG A 25 13.41 -16.60 -0.07
N GLY A 26 12.89 -15.60 0.67
CA GLY A 26 12.91 -15.56 2.12
C GLY A 26 12.23 -16.79 2.74
N LEU A 27 11.02 -17.12 2.29
CA LEU A 27 10.26 -18.29 2.72
C LEU A 27 11.04 -19.60 2.49
N ARG A 28 11.67 -19.77 1.31
CA ARG A 28 12.50 -20.96 1.06
C ARG A 28 13.72 -21.04 1.97
N ARG A 29 14.40 -19.92 2.23
CA ARG A 29 15.59 -19.89 3.12
C ARG A 29 15.22 -20.07 4.59
N SER A 30 14.03 -19.63 4.99
CA SER A 30 13.56 -19.76 6.38
C SER A 30 13.36 -21.22 6.80
N GLY A 31 13.15 -22.12 5.82
CA GLY A 31 12.80 -23.53 6.08
C GLY A 31 11.44 -23.71 6.75
N LEU A 32 10.56 -22.71 6.73
CA LEU A 32 9.19 -22.81 7.24
C LEU A 32 8.38 -23.80 6.39
N PRO A 33 7.44 -24.57 6.98
CA PRO A 33 6.60 -25.53 6.28
C PRO A 33 5.49 -24.82 5.49
N VAL A 34 5.87 -24.19 4.37
CA VAL A 34 4.91 -23.46 3.50
C VAL A 34 4.22 -24.41 2.53
N ALA A 35 2.97 -24.15 2.21
CA ALA A 35 2.22 -24.91 1.22
C ALA A 35 2.57 -24.46 -0.22
N TYR A 36 2.50 -25.42 -1.14
CA TYR A 36 2.75 -25.22 -2.57
C TYR A 36 1.50 -25.50 -3.38
N SER A 37 1.38 -24.81 -4.51
CA SER A 37 0.34 -25.12 -5.49
C SER A 37 0.53 -26.52 -6.09
N GLN A 38 -0.58 -27.12 -6.52
CA GLN A 38 -0.56 -28.36 -7.26
C GLN A 38 -0.20 -28.13 -8.74
N GLY A 39 0.40 -29.12 -9.40
CA GLY A 39 0.70 -29.08 -10.84
C GLY A 39 2.19 -29.24 -11.15
N PHE A 40 2.54 -29.04 -12.43
CA PHE A 40 3.89 -29.30 -12.96
C PHE A 40 4.93 -28.27 -12.53
N ASN A 41 4.51 -27.10 -12.08
CA ASN A 41 5.42 -26.02 -11.63
C ASN A 41 4.96 -25.45 -10.28
N PRO A 42 5.19 -26.17 -9.17
CA PRO A 42 4.73 -25.78 -7.85
C PRO A 42 5.34 -24.44 -7.40
N HIS A 43 4.51 -23.53 -6.92
CA HIS A 43 4.92 -22.28 -6.31
C HIS A 43 4.32 -22.13 -4.91
N ILE A 44 5.01 -21.40 -4.05
CA ILE A 44 4.53 -21.12 -2.69
C ILE A 44 3.20 -20.36 -2.78
N LEU A 45 2.21 -20.80 -2.01
CA LEU A 45 0.90 -20.15 -1.90
C LEU A 45 1.03 -18.92 -1.00
N ILE A 46 1.14 -17.77 -1.66
CA ILE A 46 1.27 -16.45 -1.03
C ILE A 46 0.41 -15.43 -1.79
N ASN A 47 -0.31 -14.59 -1.05
CA ASN A 47 -1.07 -13.47 -1.59
C ASN A 47 -0.65 -12.18 -0.90
N PHE A 48 -0.75 -11.08 -1.62
CA PHE A 48 -0.53 -9.73 -1.09
C PHE A 48 -1.86 -8.97 -1.11
N ALA A 49 -2.13 -8.22 -0.07
CA ALA A 49 -3.38 -7.46 0.04
C ALA A 49 -3.53 -6.43 -1.09
N SER A 50 -2.45 -5.80 -1.48
CA SER A 50 -2.43 -4.86 -2.61
C SER A 50 -1.02 -4.66 -3.14
N ALA A 51 -0.89 -4.51 -4.46
CA ALA A 51 0.37 -4.10 -5.06
C ALA A 51 0.74 -2.66 -4.66
N LEU A 52 2.00 -2.45 -4.26
CA LEU A 52 2.54 -1.12 -4.01
C LEU A 52 3.28 -0.62 -5.26
N SER A 53 3.03 0.62 -5.66
CA SER A 53 3.67 1.22 -6.83
C SER A 53 5.19 1.32 -6.67
N THR A 54 5.90 1.17 -7.78
CA THR A 54 7.34 1.48 -7.84
C THR A 54 7.55 2.96 -7.51
N GLY A 55 8.55 3.26 -6.68
CA GLY A 55 8.82 4.61 -6.16
C GLY A 55 8.18 4.90 -4.80
N ALA A 56 7.20 4.09 -4.36
CA ALA A 56 6.59 4.23 -3.05
C ALA A 56 7.20 3.29 -2.00
N CYS A 57 7.20 3.77 -0.75
CA CYS A 57 7.49 3.00 0.47
C CYS A 57 6.21 2.44 1.05
N GLY A 58 6.30 1.39 1.88
CA GLY A 58 5.20 0.84 2.64
C GLY A 58 5.65 0.51 4.05
N LYS A 59 4.95 1.02 5.05
CA LYS A 59 5.26 0.72 6.46
C LYS A 59 4.55 -0.55 6.95
N ARG A 60 3.34 -0.78 6.47
CA ARG A 60 2.49 -1.89 6.91
C ARG A 60 1.84 -2.56 5.70
N GLU A 61 2.68 -3.18 4.88
CA GLU A 61 2.23 -4.01 3.77
C GLU A 61 1.79 -5.38 4.30
N ILE A 62 0.75 -5.96 3.71
CA ILE A 62 0.14 -7.18 4.24
C ILE A 62 0.21 -8.29 3.21
N MET A 63 0.59 -9.46 3.67
CA MET A 63 0.56 -10.70 2.90
C MET A 63 -0.05 -11.85 3.72
N ASP A 64 -0.62 -12.84 3.06
CA ASP A 64 -0.89 -14.13 3.64
C ASP A 64 -0.02 -15.21 3.01
N VAL A 65 0.38 -16.17 3.81
CA VAL A 65 1.15 -17.35 3.42
C VAL A 65 0.40 -18.58 3.90
N THR A 66 0.03 -19.46 2.96
CA THR A 66 -0.56 -20.74 3.34
C THR A 66 0.52 -21.66 3.91
N MET A 67 0.30 -22.14 5.11
CA MET A 67 1.20 -23.07 5.79
C MET A 67 0.76 -24.52 5.51
N ALA A 68 1.72 -25.43 5.33
CA ALA A 68 1.44 -26.87 5.17
C ALA A 68 1.20 -27.55 6.52
N GLU A 69 1.74 -26.98 7.60
CA GLU A 69 1.64 -27.48 8.97
C GLU A 69 1.35 -26.29 9.90
N ASP A 70 0.75 -26.56 11.05
CA ASP A 70 0.55 -25.56 12.09
C ASP A 70 1.90 -24.97 12.53
N THR A 71 1.98 -23.66 12.51
CA THR A 71 3.22 -22.93 12.79
C THR A 71 2.91 -21.80 13.76
N ASP A 72 3.70 -21.68 14.80
CA ASP A 72 3.61 -20.55 15.75
C ASP A 72 3.96 -19.24 15.06
N ALA A 73 3.18 -18.19 15.33
CA ALA A 73 3.35 -16.88 14.69
C ALA A 73 4.70 -16.20 15.04
N ASN A 74 5.21 -16.39 16.27
CA ASN A 74 6.50 -15.85 16.69
C ASN A 74 7.65 -16.62 16.05
N GLU A 75 7.51 -17.94 15.89
CA GLU A 75 8.47 -18.76 15.15
C GLU A 75 8.51 -18.30 13.69
N PHE A 76 7.34 -18.11 13.04
CA PHE A 76 7.25 -17.61 11.68
C PHE A 76 7.96 -16.26 11.54
N LEU A 77 7.65 -15.31 12.42
CA LEU A 77 8.23 -13.97 12.43
C LEU A 77 9.76 -14.01 12.58
N THR A 78 10.25 -14.79 13.54
CA THR A 78 11.69 -14.92 13.83
C THR A 78 12.45 -15.50 12.65
N ARG A 79 11.96 -16.61 12.09
CA ARG A 79 12.62 -17.31 10.97
C ARG A 79 12.55 -16.48 9.68
N MET A 80 11.43 -15.80 9.41
CA MET A 80 11.32 -14.90 8.28
C MET A 80 12.27 -13.73 8.39
N ASN A 81 12.34 -13.05 9.53
CA ASN A 81 13.21 -11.88 9.71
C ASN A 81 14.70 -12.24 9.61
N LYS A 82 15.08 -13.45 10.02
CA LYS A 82 16.44 -13.96 9.78
C LYS A 82 16.74 -14.20 8.29
N ALA A 83 15.71 -14.52 7.51
CA ALA A 83 15.84 -14.85 6.08
C ALA A 83 15.60 -13.65 5.15
N MET A 84 14.95 -12.59 5.63
CA MET A 84 14.63 -11.39 4.85
C MET A 84 15.74 -10.33 4.95
N PRO A 85 15.89 -9.47 3.92
CA PRO A 85 16.79 -8.33 4.02
C PRO A 85 16.25 -7.31 5.03
N PRO A 86 17.14 -6.48 5.64
CA PRO A 86 16.74 -5.49 6.65
C PRO A 86 15.76 -4.43 6.13
N GLU A 87 15.69 -4.24 4.81
CA GLU A 87 14.75 -3.32 4.16
C GLU A 87 13.33 -3.87 4.01
N MET A 88 13.11 -5.14 4.37
CA MET A 88 11.83 -5.86 4.24
C MET A 88 11.52 -6.71 5.48
N GLN A 89 11.70 -6.15 6.66
CA GLN A 89 11.43 -6.88 7.91
C GLN A 89 9.92 -7.00 8.15
N LEU A 90 9.53 -8.10 8.75
CA LEU A 90 8.18 -8.32 9.24
C LEU A 90 8.05 -7.74 10.65
N SER A 91 6.98 -6.99 10.89
CA SER A 91 6.67 -6.42 12.21
C SER A 91 5.70 -7.27 13.01
N GLU A 92 4.79 -7.97 12.32
CA GLU A 92 3.72 -8.76 12.93
C GLU A 92 3.45 -10.02 12.11
N ALA A 93 3.04 -11.08 12.81
CA ALA A 93 2.48 -12.27 12.20
C ALA A 93 1.34 -12.82 13.09
N ARG A 94 0.30 -13.38 12.48
CA ARG A 94 -0.77 -14.07 13.18
C ARG A 94 -1.31 -15.24 12.36
N ALA A 95 -1.68 -16.31 13.03
CA ALA A 95 -2.43 -17.38 12.39
C ALA A 95 -3.85 -16.89 12.05
N VAL A 96 -4.31 -17.24 10.87
CA VAL A 96 -5.68 -17.00 10.41
C VAL A 96 -6.25 -18.29 9.86
N ASP A 97 -7.56 -18.45 9.94
CA ASP A 97 -8.25 -19.62 9.37
C ASP A 97 -8.05 -19.70 7.85
N ASN A 98 -8.00 -20.90 7.30
CA ASN A 98 -7.96 -21.12 5.85
C ASN A 98 -9.22 -20.60 5.12
N LYS A 99 -10.30 -20.34 5.85
CA LYS A 99 -11.53 -19.71 5.35
C LYS A 99 -11.51 -18.19 5.43
N HIS A 100 -10.39 -17.59 5.88
CA HIS A 100 -10.25 -16.15 5.90
C HIS A 100 -10.49 -15.56 4.51
N PRO A 101 -11.27 -14.47 4.38
CA PRO A 101 -11.52 -13.84 3.09
C PRO A 101 -10.23 -13.42 2.39
N SER A 102 -10.27 -13.34 1.06
CA SER A 102 -9.12 -12.82 0.29
C SER A 102 -8.74 -11.43 0.78
N LEU A 103 -7.48 -11.25 1.17
CA LEU A 103 -6.96 -9.94 1.59
C LEU A 103 -7.25 -8.84 0.57
N MET A 104 -7.07 -9.13 -0.72
CA MET A 104 -7.35 -8.17 -1.80
C MET A 104 -8.83 -7.75 -1.83
N GLY A 105 -9.75 -8.69 -1.64
CA GLY A 105 -11.19 -8.43 -1.58
C GLY A 105 -11.61 -7.64 -0.32
N MET A 106 -10.81 -7.64 0.74
CA MET A 106 -11.08 -6.90 1.97
C MET A 106 -10.59 -5.45 1.93
N VAL A 107 -9.62 -5.12 1.06
CA VAL A 107 -9.10 -3.74 0.95
C VAL A 107 -10.20 -2.78 0.50
N ARG A 108 -10.33 -1.66 1.19
CA ARG A 108 -11.27 -0.56 0.86
C ARG A 108 -10.55 0.75 0.61
N ALA A 109 -9.51 1.03 1.39
CA ALA A 109 -8.75 2.27 1.29
C ALA A 109 -7.29 2.05 1.73
N ALA A 110 -6.47 3.07 1.49
CA ALA A 110 -5.10 3.10 1.99
C ALA A 110 -4.78 4.50 2.53
N VAL A 111 -3.98 4.54 3.59
CA VAL A 111 -3.46 5.78 4.16
C VAL A 111 -2.08 6.04 3.57
N TYR A 112 -1.91 7.23 3.03
CA TYR A 112 -0.65 7.68 2.45
C TYR A 112 -0.12 8.91 3.17
N ASP A 113 1.20 8.98 3.30
CA ASP A 113 1.96 10.19 3.61
C ASP A 113 2.75 10.61 2.36
N LEU A 114 2.63 11.87 1.98
CA LEU A 114 3.36 12.51 0.90
C LEU A 114 4.30 13.54 1.50
N THR A 115 5.60 13.26 1.50
CA THR A 115 6.63 14.16 2.01
C THR A 115 7.30 14.89 0.84
N PHE A 116 7.23 16.21 0.82
CA PHE A 116 7.80 17.04 -0.24
C PHE A 116 9.27 17.34 0.04
N ARG A 117 10.13 17.18 -0.98
CA ARG A 117 11.57 17.47 -0.85
C ARG A 117 11.87 18.98 -0.80
N ASN A 118 11.03 19.79 -1.44
CA ASN A 118 11.09 21.25 -1.37
C ASN A 118 9.97 21.73 -0.43
N ALA A 119 10.37 22.35 0.69
CA ALA A 119 9.42 22.79 1.72
C ALA A 119 8.47 23.87 1.20
N GLU A 120 8.96 24.85 0.43
CA GLU A 120 8.13 25.92 -0.13
C GLU A 120 7.04 25.38 -1.08
N GLN A 121 7.40 24.42 -1.96
CA GLN A 121 6.41 23.74 -2.79
C GLN A 121 5.40 22.94 -1.94
N GLY A 122 5.89 22.27 -0.90
CA GLY A 122 5.05 21.51 0.02
C GLY A 122 4.01 22.40 0.72
N GLU A 123 4.43 23.52 1.28
CA GLU A 123 3.56 24.49 1.94
C GLU A 123 2.50 25.08 0.99
N LYS A 124 2.87 25.38 -0.26
CA LYS A 124 1.93 25.84 -1.29
C LYS A 124 0.87 24.78 -1.61
N LEU A 125 1.28 23.50 -1.72
CA LEU A 125 0.37 22.38 -1.98
C LEU A 125 -0.55 22.12 -0.78
N VAL A 126 -0.05 22.22 0.44
CA VAL A 126 -0.85 22.12 1.66
C VAL A 126 -1.87 23.26 1.72
N ALA A 127 -1.46 24.50 1.43
CA ALA A 127 -2.36 25.65 1.42
C ALA A 127 -3.48 25.55 0.35
N ALA A 128 -3.25 24.78 -0.71
CA ALA A 128 -4.25 24.58 -1.78
C ALA A 128 -5.35 23.56 -1.41
N ILE A 129 -5.17 22.75 -0.36
CA ILE A 129 -6.11 21.69 0.02
C ILE A 129 -7.53 22.22 0.28
N PRO A 130 -7.75 23.26 1.11
CA PRO A 130 -9.11 23.73 1.42
C PRO A 130 -9.86 24.16 0.18
N GLU A 131 -9.22 24.93 -0.70
CA GLU A 131 -9.84 25.41 -1.93
C GLU A 131 -10.14 24.27 -2.91
N MET A 132 -9.18 23.33 -3.10
CA MET A 132 -9.41 22.15 -3.92
C MET A 132 -10.60 21.34 -3.41
N MET A 133 -10.69 21.10 -2.10
CA MET A 133 -11.76 20.31 -1.51
C MET A 133 -13.11 21.05 -1.44
N SER A 134 -13.15 22.36 -1.58
CA SER A 134 -14.40 23.16 -1.68
C SER A 134 -15.09 23.04 -3.05
N LYS A 135 -14.38 22.65 -4.09
CA LYS A 135 -14.94 22.46 -5.44
C LYS A 135 -16.01 21.38 -5.46
N GLU A 136 -16.96 21.48 -6.36
CA GLU A 136 -17.97 20.44 -6.58
C GLU A 136 -17.32 19.13 -7.06
N GLN A 137 -16.33 19.25 -7.95
CA GLN A 137 -15.55 18.12 -8.49
C GLN A 137 -14.05 18.43 -8.44
N VAL A 138 -13.25 17.39 -8.27
CA VAL A 138 -11.79 17.45 -8.37
C VAL A 138 -11.35 16.46 -9.43
N THR A 139 -10.99 16.97 -10.59
CA THR A 139 -10.63 16.12 -11.74
C THR A 139 -9.15 15.80 -11.77
N ALA A 140 -8.83 14.59 -12.21
CA ALA A 140 -7.46 14.15 -12.46
C ALA A 140 -7.41 13.17 -13.63
N ILE A 141 -6.24 13.07 -14.26
CA ILE A 141 -6.04 12.14 -15.38
C ILE A 141 -5.67 10.76 -14.86
N ARG A 142 -6.54 9.79 -15.10
CA ARG A 142 -6.24 8.38 -14.88
C ARG A 142 -5.55 7.80 -16.11
N LYS A 143 -4.29 7.42 -15.97
CA LYS A 143 -3.53 6.75 -17.02
C LYS A 143 -3.59 5.23 -16.83
N THR A 144 -4.12 4.54 -17.82
CA THR A 144 -4.03 3.08 -17.96
C THR A 144 -3.06 2.71 -19.08
N LYS A 145 -2.80 1.43 -19.32
CA LYS A 145 -1.94 0.97 -20.42
C LYS A 145 -2.43 1.42 -21.80
N THR A 146 -3.74 1.57 -21.96
CA THR A 146 -4.39 1.78 -23.27
C THR A 146 -5.17 3.09 -23.38
N LYS A 147 -5.42 3.79 -22.26
CA LYS A 147 -6.31 4.95 -22.25
C LYS A 147 -5.88 5.98 -21.21
N LEU A 148 -6.05 7.25 -21.59
CA LEU A 148 -6.11 8.38 -20.66
C LEU A 148 -7.59 8.74 -20.48
N SER A 149 -8.04 8.91 -19.26
CA SER A 149 -9.41 9.34 -18.94
C SER A 149 -9.38 10.35 -17.81
N GLU A 150 -10.16 11.41 -17.98
CA GLU A 150 -10.45 12.31 -16.89
C GLU A 150 -11.44 11.66 -15.93
N VAL A 151 -11.18 11.75 -14.64
CA VAL A 151 -12.00 11.17 -13.57
C VAL A 151 -12.14 12.17 -12.44
N ASP A 152 -13.32 12.25 -11.83
CA ASP A 152 -13.50 12.94 -10.57
C ASP A 152 -12.91 12.09 -9.43
N ILE A 153 -11.90 12.64 -8.76
CA ILE A 153 -11.25 11.98 -7.63
C ILE A 153 -11.77 12.45 -6.27
N LYS A 154 -12.65 13.48 -6.23
CA LYS A 154 -13.16 14.01 -4.96
C LYS A 154 -13.84 12.94 -4.11
N PRO A 155 -14.75 12.08 -4.63
CA PRO A 155 -15.36 10.99 -3.86
C PRO A 155 -14.36 9.89 -3.47
N LEU A 156 -13.18 9.84 -4.08
CA LEU A 156 -12.13 8.87 -3.79
C LEU A 156 -11.15 9.36 -2.71
N ILE A 157 -11.27 10.61 -2.26
CA ILE A 157 -10.48 11.19 -1.16
C ILE A 157 -11.34 11.16 0.09
N LEU A 158 -11.15 10.14 0.93
CA LEU A 158 -11.94 10.00 2.16
C LEU A 158 -11.52 10.99 3.24
N GLN A 159 -10.22 11.26 3.32
CA GLN A 159 -9.65 12.22 4.24
C GLN A 159 -8.38 12.81 3.65
N ILE A 160 -8.15 14.09 3.88
CA ILE A 160 -6.91 14.77 3.53
C ILE A 160 -6.60 15.84 4.58
N SER A 161 -5.35 15.92 4.98
CA SER A 161 -4.81 16.97 5.83
C SER A 161 -3.37 17.27 5.43
N GLY A 162 -2.89 18.46 5.74
CA GLY A 162 -1.51 18.82 5.46
C GLY A 162 -0.94 19.72 6.55
N GLU A 163 0.36 19.57 6.80
CA GLU A 163 1.12 20.38 7.74
C GLU A 163 2.56 20.51 7.25
N GLY A 164 3.05 21.75 7.17
CA GLY A 164 4.40 22.04 6.68
C GLY A 164 4.58 21.50 5.25
N ASN A 165 5.51 20.57 5.08
CA ASN A 165 5.80 19.92 3.80
C ASN A 165 5.27 18.48 3.72
N HIS A 166 4.22 18.16 4.47
CA HIS A 166 3.60 16.84 4.51
C HIS A 166 2.10 16.91 4.19
N ILE A 167 1.62 15.95 3.42
CA ILE A 167 0.19 15.71 3.21
C ILE A 167 -0.11 14.27 3.60
N ARG A 168 -1.07 14.09 4.49
CA ARG A 168 -1.63 12.79 4.83
C ARG A 168 -3.00 12.64 4.18
N ALA A 169 -3.20 11.55 3.44
CA ALA A 169 -4.46 11.30 2.75
C ALA A 169 -4.90 9.84 2.91
N THR A 170 -6.21 9.65 3.14
CA THR A 170 -6.87 8.34 3.05
C THR A 170 -7.59 8.29 1.72
N LEU A 171 -7.15 7.41 0.84
CA LEU A 171 -7.62 7.29 -0.53
C LEU A 171 -8.31 5.94 -0.75
N ILE A 172 -9.40 5.93 -1.50
CA ILE A 172 -10.07 4.70 -1.95
C ILE A 172 -9.07 3.84 -2.72
N LEU A 173 -9.02 2.58 -2.34
CA LEU A 173 -8.23 1.54 -2.99
C LEU A 173 -8.98 0.21 -2.86
N ASN A 174 -9.66 -0.19 -3.93
CA ASN A 174 -10.36 -1.48 -3.99
C ASN A 174 -10.28 -2.05 -5.41
N GLU A 175 -10.92 -3.19 -5.67
CA GLU A 175 -10.88 -3.87 -6.97
C GLU A 175 -11.56 -3.07 -8.10
N ARG A 176 -12.53 -2.20 -7.78
CA ARG A 176 -13.32 -1.46 -8.76
C ARG A 176 -12.72 -0.11 -9.08
N GLU A 177 -12.24 0.58 -8.04
CA GLU A 177 -11.77 1.95 -8.17
C GLU A 177 -10.61 2.24 -7.21
N SER A 178 -9.79 3.21 -7.61
CA SER A 178 -8.66 3.63 -6.79
C SER A 178 -8.26 5.06 -7.12
N CYS A 179 -7.89 5.83 -6.11
CA CYS A 179 -7.17 7.08 -6.26
C CYS A 179 -5.69 6.83 -5.95
N LYS A 180 -4.83 7.03 -6.94
CA LYS A 180 -3.38 6.94 -6.73
C LYS A 180 -2.87 8.26 -6.15
N PRO A 181 -1.85 8.24 -5.26
CA PRO A 181 -1.22 9.46 -4.73
C PRO A 181 -0.79 10.46 -5.82
N GLN A 182 -0.37 9.96 -6.99
CA GLN A 182 -0.01 10.83 -8.12
C GLN A 182 -1.21 11.63 -8.65
N MET A 183 -2.40 11.04 -8.69
CA MET A 183 -3.61 11.74 -9.14
C MET A 183 -3.98 12.87 -8.17
N LEU A 184 -3.84 12.64 -6.87
CA LEU A 184 -4.03 13.67 -5.85
C LEU A 184 -2.97 14.78 -5.99
N LEU A 185 -1.70 14.42 -6.19
CA LEU A 185 -0.63 15.38 -6.41
C LEU A 185 -0.88 16.26 -7.64
N ASP A 186 -1.29 15.66 -8.75
CA ASP A 186 -1.56 16.37 -9.99
C ASP A 186 -2.69 17.39 -9.82
N ALA A 187 -3.78 17.02 -9.13
CA ALA A 187 -4.88 17.92 -8.81
C ALA A 187 -4.45 19.06 -7.86
N LEU A 188 -3.63 18.77 -6.86
CA LEU A 188 -3.08 19.80 -5.95
C LEU A 188 -2.14 20.76 -6.67
N LYS A 189 -1.32 20.26 -7.59
CA LYS A 189 -0.43 21.09 -8.42
C LYS A 189 -1.24 22.05 -9.30
N GLU A 190 -2.27 21.54 -9.95
CA GLU A 190 -3.18 22.36 -10.76
C GLU A 190 -3.83 23.45 -9.92
N GLN A 191 -4.35 23.09 -8.73
CA GLN A 191 -4.97 24.05 -7.80
C GLN A 191 -3.98 25.11 -7.30
N ALA A 192 -2.74 24.71 -7.00
CA ALA A 192 -1.70 25.62 -6.51
C ALA A 192 -1.00 26.42 -7.63
N GLY A 193 -1.32 26.18 -8.91
CA GLY A 193 -0.67 26.79 -10.06
C GLY A 193 0.80 26.39 -10.22
N ILE A 194 1.20 25.20 -9.74
CA ILE A 194 2.58 24.70 -9.82
C ILE A 194 2.75 23.89 -11.09
N THR A 195 3.56 24.39 -12.02
CA THR A 195 3.89 23.73 -13.29
C THR A 195 5.17 22.92 -13.23
N GLU A 196 6.08 23.25 -12.31
CA GLU A 196 7.37 22.63 -12.14
C GLU A 196 7.23 21.19 -11.61
N GLU A 197 8.32 20.42 -11.77
CA GLU A 197 8.43 19.10 -11.17
C GLU A 197 8.39 19.19 -9.65
N VAL A 198 7.52 18.41 -9.02
CA VAL A 198 7.44 18.28 -7.56
C VAL A 198 8.01 16.91 -7.16
N ARG A 199 9.08 16.92 -6.40
CA ARG A 199 9.70 15.69 -5.89
C ARG A 199 9.11 15.31 -4.55
N ILE A 200 8.51 14.14 -4.50
CA ILE A 200 7.88 13.61 -3.29
C ILE A 200 8.45 12.24 -2.91
N LEU A 201 8.38 11.95 -1.62
CA LEU A 201 8.43 10.60 -1.09
C LEU A 201 6.99 10.19 -0.77
N VAL A 202 6.52 9.13 -1.39
CA VAL A 202 5.21 8.54 -1.10
C VAL A 202 5.41 7.36 -0.18
N THR A 203 4.77 7.38 1.00
CA THR A 203 4.76 6.27 1.94
C THR A 203 3.32 5.79 2.13
N ARG A 204 3.05 4.51 1.87
CA ARG A 204 1.79 3.89 2.28
C ARG A 204 1.92 3.49 3.75
N GLU A 205 1.20 4.19 4.61
CA GLU A 205 1.22 3.97 6.06
C GLU A 205 0.51 2.67 6.45
N GLY A 206 -0.54 2.30 5.70
CA GLY A 206 -1.28 1.06 5.91
C GLY A 206 -2.47 0.91 4.97
N LEU A 207 -3.05 -0.27 4.99
CA LEU A 207 -4.27 -0.63 4.27
C LEU A 207 -5.45 -0.66 5.24
N LEU A 208 -6.62 -0.27 4.76
CA LEU A 208 -7.87 -0.28 5.52
C LEU A 208 -8.87 -1.23 4.87
N GLY A 209 -9.57 -1.99 5.69
CA GLY A 209 -10.76 -2.72 5.36
C GLY A 209 -11.96 -2.21 6.14
N GLU A 210 -13.13 -2.80 5.97
CA GLU A 210 -14.32 -2.52 6.76
C GLU A 210 -14.56 -3.61 7.79
N ASP A 211 -14.80 -3.23 9.04
CA ASP A 211 -15.26 -4.13 10.08
C ASP A 211 -16.75 -4.49 9.92
N GLU A 212 -17.28 -5.29 10.84
CA GLU A 212 -18.68 -5.73 10.84
C GLU A 212 -19.70 -4.58 10.91
N ASN A 213 -19.27 -3.40 11.36
CA ASN A 213 -20.09 -2.19 11.48
C ASN A 213 -19.90 -1.24 10.28
N GLY A 214 -19.10 -1.62 9.28
CA GLY A 214 -18.77 -0.78 8.13
C GLY A 214 -17.76 0.33 8.44
N VAL A 215 -17.03 0.21 9.56
CA VAL A 215 -16.02 1.20 9.97
C VAL A 215 -14.66 0.82 9.35
N LEU A 216 -14.00 1.81 8.73
CA LEU A 216 -12.66 1.61 8.20
C LEU A 216 -11.66 1.36 9.34
N THR A 217 -11.08 0.18 9.31
CA THR A 217 -10.17 -0.35 10.32
C THR A 217 -8.89 -0.85 9.66
N PRO A 218 -7.71 -0.76 10.33
CA PRO A 218 -6.49 -1.35 9.81
C PRO A 218 -6.70 -2.81 9.41
N LEU A 219 -6.37 -3.13 8.15
CA LEU A 219 -6.71 -4.43 7.54
C LEU A 219 -6.11 -5.61 8.30
N GLU A 220 -4.95 -5.45 8.91
CA GLU A 220 -4.29 -6.47 9.70
C GLU A 220 -5.00 -6.82 11.01
N ARG A 221 -6.00 -6.03 11.40
CA ARG A 221 -6.83 -6.26 12.60
C ARG A 221 -8.16 -6.95 12.31
N LEU A 222 -8.52 -7.09 11.04
CA LEU A 222 -9.75 -7.75 10.55
C LEU A 222 -9.54 -9.28 10.28
#